data_aa3c40c5f361b78bb1d827271a52a861
#
_entry.id   aa3c40c5f361b78bb1d827271a52a861
#
_cell.length_a   1.000
_cell.length_b   1.000
_cell.length_c   1.000
_cell.angle_alpha   90.00
_cell.angle_beta   90.00
_cell.angle_gamma   90.00
#
_symmetry.space_group_name_H-M   'P 1'
#
loop_
_entity.id
_entity.type
_entity.pdbx_description
1 polymer ?
#
loop_
_entity_poly.entity_id
_entity_poly.type
_entity_poly.pdbx_seq_one_letter_code
_entity_poly.pdbx_strand_id
1 'polypeptide(L)'
;MWADVICPWCYLGKRRLEQALTEFPGDVKVTYRAYQLDSSPVPRPMPIKEAMAAKFGRSASADEMLAQVTAVAAGDGLTLDYDRAIAANTFDAHRLIAWAAGQDRQAEMLDALQRAHFQDGIDVGSHAALAGVAAGIGLDRASALAYLDSNAGTGAVNADLAEARELGITSVPTFVIDGKYAVQGAQETATLVAALEEITRREAVDAGQ
;
A
#
# COMPACT_ATOMS: atom_id res chain seq x y z
N MET A 1 -1.83 -6.47 6.35
CA MET A 1 -0.93 -5.31 6.16
C MET A 1 -1.78 -4.09 5.86
N TRP A 2 -1.74 -3.06 6.71
CA TRP A 2 -2.28 -1.73 6.39
C TRP A 2 -1.28 -0.95 5.56
N ALA A 3 -1.74 -0.38 4.46
CA ALA A 3 -0.88 0.31 3.51
C ALA A 3 -1.65 1.39 2.74
N ASP A 4 -0.93 2.41 2.26
CA ASP A 4 -1.45 3.35 1.28
C ASP A 4 -0.72 3.20 -0.06
N VAL A 5 -1.44 3.39 -1.15
CA VAL A 5 -0.94 3.28 -2.52
C VAL A 5 0.19 4.27 -2.80
N ILE A 6 0.06 5.50 -2.27
CA ILE A 6 1.03 6.59 -2.47
C ILE A 6 2.14 6.64 -1.40
N CYS A 7 2.19 5.65 -0.52
CA CYS A 7 3.21 5.57 0.52
C CYS A 7 4.45 4.82 0.01
N PRO A 8 5.61 5.47 -0.13
CA PRO A 8 6.82 4.79 -0.64
C PRO A 8 7.32 3.70 0.32
N TRP A 9 7.18 3.92 1.63
CA TRP A 9 7.51 2.92 2.63
C TRP A 9 6.57 1.72 2.59
N CYS A 10 5.30 1.89 2.17
CA CYS A 10 4.39 0.78 1.97
C CYS A 10 4.77 -0.06 0.74
N TYR A 11 5.23 0.58 -0.33
CA TYR A 11 5.74 -0.12 -1.52
C TYR A 11 6.98 -0.95 -1.17
N LEU A 12 7.94 -0.34 -0.47
CA LEU A 12 9.13 -1.01 0.04
C LEU A 12 8.79 -2.16 1.01
N GLY A 13 7.91 -1.89 2.00
CA GLY A 13 7.51 -2.88 2.98
C GLY A 13 6.80 -4.09 2.38
N LYS A 14 5.97 -3.86 1.34
CA LYS A 14 5.36 -4.95 0.56
C LYS A 14 6.42 -5.80 -0.15
N ARG A 15 7.37 -5.16 -0.83
CA ARG A 15 8.48 -5.86 -1.51
C ARG A 15 9.28 -6.74 -0.55
N ARG A 16 9.66 -6.19 0.60
CA ARG A 16 10.42 -6.91 1.63
C ARG A 16 9.61 -8.03 2.29
N LEU A 17 8.30 -7.82 2.49
CA LEU A 17 7.41 -8.90 2.93
C LEU A 17 7.37 -10.04 1.92
N GLU A 18 7.21 -9.74 0.64
CA GLU A 18 7.20 -10.77 -0.42
C GLU A 18 8.50 -11.57 -0.44
N GLN A 19 9.65 -10.92 -0.28
CA GLN A 19 10.93 -11.59 -0.13
C GLN A 19 10.97 -12.47 1.13
N ALA A 20 10.54 -11.93 2.28
CA ALA A 20 10.50 -12.69 3.52
C ALA A 20 9.63 -13.95 3.42
N LEU A 21 8.50 -13.86 2.70
CA LEU A 21 7.62 -15.01 2.48
C LEU A 21 8.23 -16.09 1.57
N THR A 22 9.22 -15.75 0.74
CA THR A 22 9.96 -16.79 -0.01
C THR A 22 10.99 -17.52 0.83
N GLU A 23 11.47 -16.92 1.91
CA GLU A 23 12.45 -17.48 2.83
C GLU A 23 11.79 -18.21 4.01
N PHE A 24 10.59 -17.77 4.41
CA PHE A 24 9.86 -18.35 5.53
C PHE A 24 9.16 -19.66 5.12
N PRO A 25 9.39 -20.78 5.84
CA PRO A 25 8.90 -22.10 5.43
C PRO A 25 7.41 -22.36 5.73
N GLY A 26 6.73 -21.44 6.43
CA GLY A 26 5.33 -21.59 6.81
C GLY A 26 4.37 -20.98 5.79
N ASP A 27 3.12 -21.43 5.80
CA ASP A 27 2.06 -20.84 5.00
C ASP A 27 1.56 -19.54 5.61
N VAL A 28 1.60 -18.45 4.83
CA VAL A 28 1.12 -17.13 5.25
C VAL A 28 0.11 -16.60 4.25
N LYS A 29 -1.10 -16.32 4.73
CA LYS A 29 -2.11 -15.61 3.95
C LYS A 29 -1.99 -14.11 4.22
N VAL A 30 -1.64 -13.34 3.19
CA VAL A 30 -1.56 -11.88 3.28
C VAL A 30 -2.86 -11.25 2.81
N THR A 31 -3.38 -10.32 3.61
CA THR A 31 -4.49 -9.43 3.24
C THR A 31 -4.02 -7.99 3.33
N TYR A 32 -4.26 -7.21 2.28
CA TYR A 32 -3.95 -5.79 2.26
C TYR A 32 -5.18 -4.99 2.67
N ARG A 33 -5.00 -4.09 3.65
CA ARG A 33 -6.03 -3.24 4.24
C ARG A 33 -5.78 -1.79 3.90
N ALA A 34 -6.85 -1.05 3.66
CA ALA A 34 -6.78 0.35 3.32
C ALA A 34 -6.27 1.21 4.49
N TYR A 35 -5.35 2.11 4.17
CA TYR A 35 -4.97 3.25 4.99
C TYR A 35 -4.78 4.47 4.09
N GLN A 36 -5.22 5.64 4.51
CA GLN A 36 -5.00 6.88 3.79
C GLN A 36 -4.08 7.80 4.59
N LEU A 37 -2.90 8.11 4.05
CA LEU A 37 -2.00 9.13 4.60
C LEU A 37 -2.61 10.52 4.53
N ASP A 38 -3.43 10.74 3.51
CA ASP A 38 -4.17 11.99 3.31
C ASP A 38 -5.53 11.69 2.67
N SER A 39 -6.59 11.94 3.43
CA SER A 39 -7.96 11.80 2.95
C SER A 39 -8.51 13.08 2.31
N SER A 40 -7.69 14.14 2.20
CA SER A 40 -8.10 15.41 1.61
C SER A 40 -8.46 15.26 0.14
N PRO A 41 -9.48 16.00 -0.33
CA PRO A 41 -9.78 16.05 -1.76
C PRO A 41 -8.62 16.61 -2.57
N VAL A 42 -8.36 16.03 -3.74
CA VAL A 42 -7.43 16.57 -4.73
C VAL A 42 -8.28 17.06 -5.93
N PRO A 43 -8.66 18.33 -5.95
CA PRO A 43 -9.67 18.83 -6.89
C PRO A 43 -9.20 18.84 -8.36
N ARG A 44 -7.90 18.75 -8.58
CA ARG A 44 -7.29 18.63 -9.92
C ARG A 44 -5.97 17.88 -9.82
N PRO A 45 -5.57 17.12 -10.84
CA PRO A 45 -4.25 16.50 -10.89
C PRO A 45 -3.15 17.56 -10.76
N MET A 46 -2.17 17.30 -9.89
CA MET A 46 -0.99 18.14 -9.73
C MET A 46 0.23 17.28 -9.38
N PRO A 47 1.44 17.72 -9.71
CA PRO A 47 2.66 17.03 -9.29
C PRO A 47 2.71 16.84 -7.79
N ILE A 48 3.13 15.65 -7.32
CA ILE A 48 3.18 15.33 -5.88
C ILE A 48 4.09 16.31 -5.11
N LYS A 49 5.20 16.73 -5.69
CA LYS A 49 6.12 17.72 -5.08
C LYS A 49 5.45 19.07 -4.86
N GLU A 50 4.58 19.50 -5.80
CA GLU A 50 3.80 20.74 -5.66
C GLU A 50 2.78 20.61 -4.52
N ALA A 51 2.05 19.49 -4.46
CA ALA A 51 1.09 19.22 -3.39
C ALA A 51 1.77 19.18 -2.01
N MET A 52 2.92 18.50 -1.90
CA MET A 52 3.71 18.44 -0.67
C MET A 52 4.21 19.83 -0.25
N ALA A 53 4.73 20.63 -1.21
CA ALA A 53 5.17 21.98 -0.93
C ALA A 53 4.03 22.90 -0.48
N ALA A 54 2.84 22.74 -1.03
CA ALA A 54 1.65 23.49 -0.61
C ALA A 54 1.21 23.12 0.82
N LYS A 55 1.32 21.84 1.19
CA LYS A 55 0.86 21.32 2.50
C LYS A 55 1.87 21.54 3.63
N PHE A 56 3.14 21.29 3.37
CA PHE A 56 4.21 21.27 4.37
C PHE A 56 5.23 22.41 4.23
N GLY A 57 5.09 23.25 3.20
CA GLY A 57 6.08 24.23 2.80
C GLY A 57 7.24 23.59 2.00
N ARG A 58 8.02 24.45 1.34
CA ARG A 58 9.26 24.02 0.70
C ARG A 58 10.36 23.98 1.74
N SER A 59 10.94 22.82 1.98
CA SER A 59 12.06 22.66 2.90
C SER A 59 13.10 21.71 2.32
N ALA A 60 14.38 22.01 2.57
CA ALA A 60 15.48 21.11 2.21
C ALA A 60 15.30 19.71 2.85
N SER A 61 14.72 19.64 4.05
CA SER A 61 14.46 18.38 4.73
C SER A 61 13.43 17.50 4.02
N ALA A 62 12.47 18.07 3.30
CA ALA A 62 11.52 17.29 2.50
C ALA A 62 12.21 16.64 1.29
N ASP A 63 13.05 17.41 0.59
CA ASP A 63 13.80 16.89 -0.55
C ASP A 63 14.81 15.82 -0.11
N GLU A 64 15.48 16.00 1.03
CA GLU A 64 16.37 14.99 1.63
C GLU A 64 15.62 13.71 1.99
N MET A 65 14.42 13.81 2.58
CA MET A 65 13.60 12.65 2.91
C MET A 65 13.18 11.87 1.64
N LEU A 66 12.78 12.58 0.58
CA LEU A 66 12.44 11.93 -0.69
C LEU A 66 13.66 11.26 -1.32
N ALA A 67 14.82 11.92 -1.30
CA ALA A 67 16.08 11.34 -1.80
C ALA A 67 16.48 10.09 -1.00
N GLN A 68 16.36 10.13 0.32
CA GLN A 68 16.66 9.00 1.19
C GLN A 68 15.77 7.79 0.88
N VAL A 69 14.44 7.97 0.84
CA VAL A 69 13.53 6.85 0.58
C VAL A 69 13.71 6.30 -0.83
N THR A 70 14.03 7.16 -1.80
CA THR A 70 14.34 6.74 -3.18
C THR A 70 15.60 5.86 -3.22
N ALA A 71 16.66 6.26 -2.51
CA ALA A 71 17.90 5.49 -2.44
C ALA A 71 17.70 4.12 -1.77
N VAL A 72 16.94 4.08 -0.67
CA VAL A 72 16.63 2.82 0.03
C VAL A 72 15.80 1.91 -0.87
N ALA A 73 14.74 2.43 -1.51
CA ALA A 73 13.88 1.67 -2.40
C ALA A 73 14.63 1.09 -3.62
N ALA A 74 15.60 1.86 -4.16
CA ALA A 74 16.45 1.40 -5.26
C ALA A 74 17.30 0.19 -4.85
N GLY A 75 17.76 0.11 -3.60
CA GLY A 75 18.47 -1.04 -3.04
C GLY A 75 17.63 -2.33 -3.06
N ASP A 76 16.31 -2.22 -2.95
CA ASP A 76 15.33 -3.32 -3.03
C ASP A 76 14.75 -3.49 -4.46
N GLY A 77 15.34 -2.85 -5.48
CA GLY A 77 14.94 -2.95 -6.89
C GLY A 77 13.68 -2.18 -7.25
N LEU A 78 13.27 -1.20 -6.44
CA LEU A 78 12.12 -0.35 -6.71
C LEU A 78 12.56 1.01 -7.28
N THR A 79 11.77 1.53 -8.20
CA THR A 79 11.95 2.88 -8.76
C THR A 79 10.88 3.81 -8.18
N LEU A 80 11.31 4.95 -7.63
CA LEU A 80 10.43 6.01 -7.18
C LEU A 80 10.75 7.29 -7.97
N ASP A 81 9.88 7.68 -8.87
CA ASP A 81 10.02 8.89 -9.70
C ASP A 81 9.02 9.96 -9.24
N TYR A 82 9.44 10.78 -8.28
CA TYR A 82 8.63 11.87 -7.74
C TYR A 82 8.46 13.05 -8.71
N ASP A 83 9.20 13.09 -9.82
CA ASP A 83 9.00 14.10 -10.87
C ASP A 83 7.78 13.78 -11.73
N ARG A 84 7.41 12.51 -11.81
CA ARG A 84 6.24 12.03 -12.54
C ARG A 84 5.02 11.80 -11.65
N ALA A 85 5.21 11.47 -10.37
CA ALA A 85 4.13 11.12 -9.47
C ALA A 85 3.11 12.25 -9.31
N ILE A 86 1.83 11.89 -9.37
CA ILE A 86 0.67 12.79 -9.27
C ILE A 86 0.03 12.64 -7.89
N ALA A 87 -0.28 13.77 -7.24
CA ALA A 87 -1.02 13.78 -5.99
C ALA A 87 -2.44 13.24 -6.21
N ALA A 88 -2.88 12.34 -5.37
CA ALA A 88 -4.18 11.68 -5.50
C ALA A 88 -4.81 11.43 -4.12
N ASN A 89 -6.14 11.48 -4.08
CA ASN A 89 -6.88 10.82 -3.02
C ASN A 89 -6.98 9.34 -3.35
N THR A 90 -6.55 8.49 -2.43
CA THR A 90 -6.38 7.04 -2.67
C THR A 90 -7.61 6.20 -2.35
N PHE A 91 -8.73 6.82 -1.96
CA PHE A 91 -9.94 6.08 -1.55
C PHE A 91 -10.43 5.12 -2.63
N ASP A 92 -10.56 5.59 -3.87
CA ASP A 92 -11.03 4.76 -4.98
C ASP A 92 -10.00 3.73 -5.44
N ALA A 93 -8.70 4.02 -5.29
CA ALA A 93 -7.64 3.02 -5.49
C ALA A 93 -7.77 1.87 -4.47
N HIS A 94 -8.08 2.16 -3.21
CA HIS A 94 -8.35 1.15 -2.20
C HIS A 94 -9.63 0.35 -2.48
N ARG A 95 -10.68 1.00 -3.00
CA ARG A 95 -11.89 0.27 -3.47
C ARG A 95 -11.53 -0.72 -4.57
N LEU A 96 -10.68 -0.31 -5.51
CA LEU A 96 -10.24 -1.19 -6.60
C LEU A 96 -9.38 -2.37 -6.08
N ILE A 97 -8.54 -2.17 -5.07
CA ILE A 97 -7.78 -3.25 -4.41
C ILE A 97 -8.74 -4.25 -3.75
N ALA A 98 -9.78 -3.76 -3.07
CA ALA A 98 -10.79 -4.60 -2.47
C ALA A 98 -11.60 -5.39 -3.53
N TRP A 99 -11.92 -4.77 -4.68
CA TRP A 99 -12.57 -5.43 -5.81
C TRP A 99 -11.71 -6.54 -6.40
N ALA A 100 -10.41 -6.30 -6.54
CA ALA A 100 -9.46 -7.30 -7.03
C ALA A 100 -9.27 -8.48 -6.07
N ALA A 101 -9.48 -8.28 -4.76
CA ALA A 101 -9.46 -9.35 -3.76
C ALA A 101 -10.51 -10.42 -4.04
N GLY A 102 -11.69 -10.04 -4.54
CA GLY A 102 -12.75 -10.98 -4.96
C GLY A 102 -12.39 -11.82 -6.20
N GLN A 103 -11.24 -11.57 -6.80
CA GLN A 103 -10.71 -12.25 -7.99
C GLN A 103 -9.32 -12.85 -7.74
N ASP A 104 -8.92 -12.95 -6.46
CA ASP A 104 -7.60 -13.44 -6.01
C ASP A 104 -6.40 -12.63 -6.56
N ARG A 105 -6.63 -11.33 -6.88
CA ARG A 105 -5.64 -10.45 -7.51
C ARG A 105 -5.29 -9.21 -6.65
N GLN A 106 -5.53 -9.29 -5.34
CA GLN A 106 -5.34 -8.14 -4.42
C GLN A 106 -3.90 -7.63 -4.37
N ALA A 107 -2.96 -8.54 -4.15
CA ALA A 107 -1.53 -8.21 -4.06
C ALA A 107 -0.99 -7.60 -5.35
N GLU A 108 -1.42 -8.16 -6.48
CA GLU A 108 -1.03 -7.75 -7.82
C GLU A 108 -1.62 -6.39 -8.21
N MET A 109 -2.87 -6.12 -7.78
CA MET A 109 -3.50 -4.82 -7.96
C MET A 109 -2.76 -3.73 -7.16
N LEU A 110 -2.43 -4.00 -5.89
CA LEU A 110 -1.67 -3.06 -5.08
C LEU A 110 -0.31 -2.76 -5.71
N ASP A 111 0.43 -3.78 -6.17
CA ASP A 111 1.71 -3.61 -6.85
C ASP A 111 1.58 -2.77 -8.12
N ALA A 112 0.59 -3.07 -8.95
CA ALA A 112 0.35 -2.34 -10.19
C ALA A 112 0.01 -0.86 -9.94
N LEU A 113 -0.79 -0.57 -8.91
CA LEU A 113 -1.14 0.80 -8.53
C LEU A 113 0.05 1.57 -7.97
N GLN A 114 0.87 0.94 -7.14
CA GLN A 114 2.10 1.55 -6.61
C GLN A 114 3.09 1.85 -7.74
N ARG A 115 3.27 0.91 -8.68
CA ARG A 115 4.09 1.13 -9.87
C ARG A 115 3.52 2.25 -10.75
N ALA A 116 2.22 2.23 -11.02
CA ALA A 116 1.55 3.26 -11.80
C ALA A 116 1.76 4.66 -11.20
N HIS A 117 1.65 4.78 -9.87
CA HIS A 117 1.88 6.02 -9.16
C HIS A 117 3.36 6.46 -9.20
N PHE A 118 4.29 5.57 -8.79
CA PHE A 118 5.69 5.95 -8.57
C PHE A 118 6.55 5.92 -9.84
N GLN A 119 6.21 5.12 -10.84
CA GLN A 119 7.04 4.96 -12.04
C GLN A 119 6.40 5.59 -13.28
N ASP A 120 5.08 5.42 -13.43
CA ASP A 120 4.40 5.78 -14.68
C ASP A 120 3.75 7.17 -14.62
N GLY A 121 3.65 7.79 -13.44
CA GLY A 121 3.03 9.09 -13.24
C GLY A 121 1.52 9.07 -13.52
N ILE A 122 0.87 7.95 -13.24
CA ILE A 122 -0.58 7.76 -13.40
C ILE A 122 -1.31 8.40 -12.22
N ASP A 123 -2.37 9.14 -12.52
CA ASP A 123 -3.28 9.67 -11.50
C ASP A 123 -4.16 8.55 -10.94
N VAL A 124 -3.73 8.00 -9.80
CA VAL A 124 -4.45 6.92 -9.08
C VAL A 124 -5.71 7.43 -8.33
N GLY A 125 -6.10 8.67 -8.51
CA GLY A 125 -7.40 9.22 -8.10
C GLY A 125 -8.44 9.24 -9.24
N SER A 126 -8.04 8.92 -10.48
CA SER A 126 -8.92 8.90 -11.65
C SER A 126 -9.51 7.52 -11.92
N HIS A 127 -10.85 7.39 -11.94
CA HIS A 127 -11.52 6.12 -12.26
C HIS A 127 -11.07 5.53 -13.59
N ALA A 128 -10.95 6.37 -14.63
CA ALA A 128 -10.52 5.92 -15.95
C ALA A 128 -9.09 5.38 -15.97
N ALA A 129 -8.18 6.02 -15.19
CA ALA A 129 -6.80 5.59 -15.04
C ALA A 129 -6.71 4.31 -14.19
N LEU A 130 -7.43 4.24 -13.07
CA LEU A 130 -7.54 3.05 -12.24
C LEU A 130 -8.04 1.82 -13.01
N ALA A 131 -9.10 1.99 -13.83
CA ALA A 131 -9.60 0.92 -14.71
C ALA A 131 -8.56 0.51 -15.76
N GLY A 132 -7.72 1.45 -16.21
CA GLY A 132 -6.57 1.15 -17.08
C GLY A 132 -5.52 0.27 -16.40
N VAL A 133 -5.21 0.55 -15.13
CA VAL A 133 -4.29 -0.26 -14.32
C VAL A 133 -4.83 -1.68 -14.13
N ALA A 134 -6.15 -1.81 -13.84
CA ALA A 134 -6.80 -3.11 -13.73
C ALA A 134 -6.67 -3.93 -15.02
N ALA A 135 -6.86 -3.30 -16.19
CA ALA A 135 -6.67 -3.95 -17.48
C ALA A 135 -5.22 -4.39 -17.69
N GLY A 136 -4.26 -3.62 -17.22
CA GLY A 136 -2.83 -3.94 -17.31
C GLY A 136 -2.41 -5.23 -16.59
N ILE A 137 -3.21 -5.66 -15.61
CA ILE A 137 -3.03 -6.94 -14.90
C ILE A 137 -4.03 -8.00 -15.36
N GLY A 138 -4.72 -7.80 -16.48
CA GLY A 138 -5.61 -8.77 -17.09
C GLY A 138 -7.03 -8.80 -16.51
N LEU A 139 -7.44 -7.82 -15.71
CA LEU A 139 -8.81 -7.68 -15.23
C LEU A 139 -9.67 -6.89 -16.24
N ASP A 140 -11.00 -7.12 -16.22
CA ASP A 140 -11.88 -6.45 -17.17
C ASP A 140 -12.03 -4.95 -16.86
N ARG A 141 -11.57 -4.12 -17.81
CA ARG A 141 -11.56 -2.67 -17.69
C ARG A 141 -12.96 -2.07 -17.50
N ALA A 142 -13.96 -2.61 -18.21
CA ALA A 142 -15.31 -2.07 -18.16
C ALA A 142 -15.96 -2.39 -16.80
N SER A 143 -15.76 -3.59 -16.29
CA SER A 143 -16.21 -4.00 -14.95
C SER A 143 -15.54 -3.18 -13.85
N ALA A 144 -14.23 -2.93 -13.95
CA ALA A 144 -13.50 -2.07 -13.00
C ALA A 144 -14.04 -0.64 -13.00
N LEU A 145 -14.29 -0.06 -14.17
CA LEU A 145 -14.85 1.28 -14.30
C LEU A 145 -16.28 1.35 -13.74
N ALA A 146 -17.14 0.40 -14.09
CA ALA A 146 -18.50 0.34 -13.57
C ALA A 146 -18.54 0.17 -12.04
N TYR A 147 -17.61 -0.61 -11.48
CA TYR A 147 -17.44 -0.74 -10.03
C TYR A 147 -17.06 0.60 -9.39
N LEU A 148 -16.08 1.31 -9.95
CA LEU A 148 -15.61 2.60 -9.44
C LEU A 148 -16.68 3.71 -9.58
N ASP A 149 -17.46 3.71 -10.66
CA ASP A 149 -18.53 4.69 -10.88
C ASP A 149 -19.77 4.43 -9.99
N SER A 150 -19.81 3.30 -9.32
CA SER A 150 -20.81 2.97 -8.29
C SER A 150 -20.31 3.31 -6.89
N ASN A 151 -21.12 3.05 -5.85
CA ASN A 151 -20.71 3.10 -4.44
C ASN A 151 -20.18 1.76 -3.92
N ALA A 152 -19.96 0.77 -4.78
CA ALA A 152 -19.47 -0.55 -4.37
C ALA A 152 -18.08 -0.44 -3.71
N GLY A 153 -17.83 -1.23 -2.67
CA GLY A 153 -16.57 -1.27 -1.94
C GLY A 153 -16.34 -0.13 -0.94
N THR A 154 -17.15 0.94 -0.97
CA THR A 154 -17.03 2.06 -0.01
C THR A 154 -17.10 1.58 1.44
N GLY A 155 -18.02 0.66 1.74
CA GLY A 155 -18.16 0.08 3.09
C GLY A 155 -16.93 -0.69 3.53
N ALA A 156 -16.32 -1.46 2.64
CA ALA A 156 -15.11 -2.25 2.94
C ALA A 156 -13.92 -1.35 3.27
N VAL A 157 -13.68 -0.31 2.44
CA VAL A 157 -12.60 0.65 2.71
C VAL A 157 -12.82 1.40 4.02
N ASN A 158 -14.05 1.86 4.27
CA ASN A 158 -14.37 2.53 5.54
C ASN A 158 -14.20 1.61 6.75
N ALA A 159 -14.52 0.32 6.63
CA ALA A 159 -14.27 -0.66 7.69
C ALA A 159 -12.77 -0.82 7.97
N ASP A 160 -11.93 -0.95 6.93
CA ASP A 160 -10.47 -1.02 7.10
C ASP A 160 -9.91 0.23 7.79
N LEU A 161 -10.38 1.43 7.39
CA LEU A 161 -9.96 2.69 8.00
C LEU A 161 -10.43 2.84 9.45
N ALA A 162 -11.61 2.30 9.79
CA ALA A 162 -12.11 2.26 11.15
C ALA A 162 -11.31 1.29 12.01
N GLU A 163 -11.07 0.08 11.52
CA GLU A 163 -10.27 -0.95 12.20
C GLU A 163 -8.84 -0.46 12.46
N ALA A 164 -8.21 0.26 11.50
CA ALA A 164 -6.90 0.87 11.72
C ALA A 164 -6.90 1.83 12.93
N ARG A 165 -7.95 2.65 13.09
CA ARG A 165 -8.08 3.57 14.23
C ARG A 165 -8.30 2.82 15.54
N GLU A 166 -9.14 1.79 15.55
CA GLU A 166 -9.40 0.94 16.72
C GLU A 166 -8.15 0.22 17.20
N LEU A 167 -7.32 -0.25 16.26
CA LEU A 167 -6.02 -0.86 16.54
C LEU A 167 -4.91 0.16 16.88
N GLY A 168 -5.21 1.46 16.85
CA GLY A 168 -4.22 2.51 17.12
C GLY A 168 -3.12 2.62 16.07
N ILE A 169 -3.39 2.21 14.82
CA ILE A 169 -2.44 2.33 13.72
C ILE A 169 -2.35 3.80 13.30
N THR A 170 -1.19 4.40 13.53
CA THR A 170 -0.91 5.82 13.21
C THR A 170 0.12 6.00 12.12
N SER A 171 0.74 4.92 11.67
CA SER A 171 1.75 4.92 10.61
C SER A 171 1.67 3.64 9.77
N VAL A 172 2.12 3.72 8.52
CA VAL A 172 2.14 2.59 7.58
C VAL A 172 3.48 2.50 6.86
N PRO A 173 3.91 1.29 6.46
CA PRO A 173 3.19 0.04 6.57
C PRO A 173 3.10 -0.46 8.01
N THR A 174 1.99 -1.08 8.38
CA THR A 174 1.83 -1.83 9.62
C THR A 174 1.33 -3.23 9.29
N PHE A 175 2.05 -4.23 9.76
CA PHE A 175 1.70 -5.65 9.62
C PHE A 175 1.09 -6.11 10.92
N VAL A 176 -0.16 -6.58 10.87
CA VAL A 176 -0.81 -7.25 12.01
C VAL A 176 -0.89 -8.73 11.67
N ILE A 177 -0.32 -9.56 12.52
CA ILE A 177 -0.16 -11.00 12.32
C ILE A 177 -1.06 -11.68 13.34
N ASP A 178 -1.96 -12.55 12.85
CA ASP A 178 -2.95 -13.32 13.63
C ASP A 178 -3.81 -12.49 14.58
N GLY A 179 -3.96 -11.18 14.28
CA GLY A 179 -4.71 -10.24 15.14
C GLY A 179 -4.07 -9.94 16.49
N LYS A 180 -2.86 -10.44 16.77
CA LYS A 180 -2.20 -10.39 18.06
C LYS A 180 -0.88 -9.62 18.05
N TYR A 181 -0.10 -9.73 16.98
CA TYR A 181 1.24 -9.17 16.89
C TYR A 181 1.28 -8.07 15.86
N ALA A 182 2.04 -7.01 16.13
CA ALA A 182 2.21 -5.91 15.20
C ALA A 182 3.69 -5.63 14.90
N VAL A 183 4.02 -5.48 13.61
CA VAL A 183 5.31 -5.02 13.13
C VAL A 183 5.07 -3.74 12.35
N GLN A 184 5.75 -2.65 12.71
CA GLN A 184 5.59 -1.34 12.07
C GLN A 184 6.78 -0.99 11.18
N GLY A 185 6.50 -0.27 10.09
CA GLY A 185 7.50 0.23 9.16
C GLY A 185 7.98 -0.81 8.14
N ALA A 186 8.70 -0.34 7.14
CA ALA A 186 9.31 -1.17 6.11
C ALA A 186 10.60 -1.84 6.66
N GLN A 187 10.41 -2.80 7.55
CA GLN A 187 11.51 -3.55 8.17
C GLN A 187 12.31 -4.31 7.10
N GLU A 188 13.58 -4.59 7.39
CA GLU A 188 14.41 -5.42 6.51
C GLU A 188 13.84 -6.84 6.40
N THR A 189 14.06 -7.49 5.25
CA THR A 189 13.57 -8.85 4.96
C THR A 189 13.89 -9.83 6.08
N ALA A 190 15.15 -9.86 6.54
CA ALA A 190 15.58 -10.74 7.62
C ALA A 190 14.84 -10.47 8.95
N THR A 191 14.49 -9.22 9.23
CA THR A 191 13.70 -8.87 10.42
C THR A 191 12.27 -9.40 10.32
N LEU A 192 11.67 -9.35 9.13
CA LEU A 192 10.32 -9.90 8.89
C LEU A 192 10.33 -11.42 9.00
N VAL A 193 11.33 -12.10 8.46
CA VAL A 193 11.51 -13.57 8.61
C VAL A 193 11.62 -13.93 10.08
N ALA A 194 12.52 -13.28 10.83
CA ALA A 194 12.71 -13.55 12.25
C ALA A 194 11.43 -13.29 13.09
N ALA A 195 10.64 -12.26 12.71
CA ALA A 195 9.37 -12.00 13.37
C ALA A 195 8.35 -13.12 13.11
N LEU A 196 8.23 -13.60 11.87
CA LEU A 196 7.34 -14.72 11.53
C LEU A 196 7.74 -16.02 12.25
N GLU A 197 9.02 -16.34 12.28
CA GLU A 197 9.55 -17.51 13.00
C GLU A 197 9.26 -17.43 14.50
N GLU A 198 9.51 -16.28 15.12
CA GLU A 198 9.27 -16.10 16.55
C GLU A 198 7.78 -16.18 16.90
N ILE A 199 6.91 -15.61 16.06
CA ILE A 199 5.45 -15.70 16.25
C ILE A 199 5.00 -17.16 16.15
N THR A 200 5.45 -17.90 15.13
CA THR A 200 5.13 -19.31 14.96
C THR A 200 5.57 -20.13 16.18
N ARG A 201 6.76 -19.85 16.71
CA ARG A 201 7.27 -20.52 17.92
C ARG A 201 6.39 -20.23 19.14
N ARG A 202 5.94 -18.99 19.32
CA ARG A 202 5.05 -18.61 20.45
C ARG A 202 3.69 -19.29 20.36
N GLU A 203 3.07 -19.23 19.18
CA GLU A 203 1.75 -19.86 18.97
C GLU A 203 1.83 -21.39 19.17
N ALA A 204 2.94 -22.05 18.80
CA ALA A 204 3.13 -23.48 19.06
C ALA A 204 3.24 -23.81 20.56
N VAL A 205 3.85 -22.92 21.36
CA VAL A 205 3.94 -23.10 22.82
C VAL A 205 2.56 -22.90 23.47
N ASP A 206 1.81 -21.87 23.04
CA ASP A 206 0.50 -21.56 23.59
C ASP A 206 -0.54 -22.64 23.26
N ALA A 207 -0.45 -23.24 22.07
CA ALA A 207 -1.32 -24.33 21.63
C ALA A 207 -1.04 -25.68 22.34
N GLY A 208 0.14 -25.84 22.96
CA GLY A 208 0.53 -27.05 23.70
C GLY A 208 0.21 -27.01 25.20
N GLN A 209 -0.37 -25.93 25.72
CA GLN A 209 -0.85 -25.75 27.09
C GLN A 209 -2.35 -25.94 27.20
#